data_34b09a3ac8a301b0f3745cf00c67dabc
#
_entry.id   34b09a3ac8a301b0f3745cf00c67dabc
#
_cell.length_a   1.000
_cell.length_b   1.000
_cell.length_c   1.000
_cell.angle_alpha   90.00
_cell.angle_beta   90.00
_cell.angle_gamma   90.00
#
_symmetry.space_group_name_H-M   'P 1'
#
loop_
_entity.id
_entity.type
_entity.pdbx_description
1 polymer ?
#
loop_
_entity_poly.entity_id
_entity_poly.type
_entity_poly.pdbx_seq_one_letter_code
_entity_poly.pdbx_strand_id
1 'polypeptide(L)'
;SQSRLEFLRRASVMDRLSGDLCDFVLETTGSAALLRDLSRANMLLIPLDRSDEWFRFHPLFRDMLESELRKQEPAIERELNRRASDWWAGRGDWDRAINHAITCGAVGRAGELLWLGIPEYVTRGRNQTVISWLDMLGQEAVSSDAALSLTAAATNVTRGDGVMAEHWVAVARRLLEEEGAGSGELGVFLN
;
A
#
# COMPACT_ATOMS: atom_id res chain seq x y z
N SER A 1 1.77 -18.64 24.19
CA SER A 1 3.15 -18.22 24.47
C SER A 1 3.34 -16.78 23.99
N GLN A 2 4.26 -16.06 24.61
CA GLN A 2 4.53 -14.65 24.27
C GLN A 2 4.91 -14.47 22.79
N SER A 3 5.65 -15.41 22.20
CA SER A 3 6.00 -15.40 20.77
C SER A 3 4.79 -15.50 19.83
N ARG A 4 3.72 -16.21 20.21
CA ARG A 4 2.50 -16.29 19.41
C ARG A 4 1.73 -14.97 19.41
N LEU A 5 1.67 -14.28 20.55
CA LEU A 5 1.02 -12.98 20.65
C LEU A 5 1.78 -11.92 19.84
N GLU A 6 3.11 -11.94 19.92
CA GLU A 6 3.96 -11.06 19.10
C GLU A 6 3.75 -11.29 17.60
N PHE A 7 3.72 -12.57 17.16
CA PHE A 7 3.39 -12.91 15.77
C PHE A 7 2.03 -12.34 15.36
N LEU A 8 0.98 -12.58 16.15
CA LEU A 8 -0.38 -12.09 15.87
C LEU A 8 -0.41 -10.57 15.78
N ARG A 9 0.25 -9.88 16.71
CA ARG A 9 0.31 -8.43 16.74
C ARG A 9 1.02 -7.86 15.52
N ARG A 10 2.17 -8.40 15.13
CA ARG A 10 2.91 -7.94 13.94
C ARG A 10 2.22 -8.32 12.63
N ALA A 11 1.58 -9.49 12.57
CA ALA A 11 0.82 -9.92 11.40
C ALA A 11 -0.46 -9.09 11.17
N SER A 12 -0.95 -8.36 12.18
CA SER A 12 -2.20 -7.59 12.09
C SER A 12 -2.17 -6.46 11.07
N VAL A 13 -0.98 -5.97 10.68
CA VAL A 13 -0.84 -4.96 9.60
C VAL A 13 -1.42 -5.46 8.26
N MET A 14 -1.50 -6.76 8.05
CA MET A 14 -1.98 -7.38 6.82
C MET A 14 -3.47 -7.72 6.92
N ASP A 15 -4.26 -7.38 5.87
CA ASP A 15 -5.68 -7.70 5.76
C ASP A 15 -5.94 -9.18 5.46
N ARG A 16 -4.98 -9.82 4.79
CA ARG A 16 -4.93 -11.25 4.50
C ARG A 16 -3.58 -11.81 4.90
N LEU A 17 -3.59 -13.06 5.32
CA LEU A 17 -2.41 -13.77 5.81
C LEU A 17 -2.23 -15.06 5.03
N SER A 18 -1.03 -15.29 4.56
CA SER A 18 -0.56 -16.59 4.08
C SER A 18 0.80 -16.90 4.69
N GLY A 19 1.21 -18.16 4.63
CA GLY A 19 2.53 -18.54 5.11
C GLY A 19 3.65 -17.70 4.50
N ASP A 20 3.68 -17.64 3.17
CA ASP A 20 4.72 -16.93 2.41
C ASP A 20 4.70 -15.41 2.68
N LEU A 21 3.51 -14.80 2.76
CA LEU A 21 3.39 -13.38 3.08
C LEU A 21 3.91 -13.08 4.48
N CYS A 22 3.50 -13.87 5.47
CA CYS A 22 3.95 -13.69 6.85
C CYS A 22 5.46 -13.94 6.98
N ASP A 23 5.99 -14.99 6.33
CA ASP A 23 7.42 -15.29 6.36
C ASP A 23 8.24 -14.14 5.76
N PHE A 24 7.78 -13.55 4.64
CA PHE A 24 8.44 -12.40 4.03
C PHE A 24 8.35 -11.13 4.88
N VAL A 25 7.16 -10.76 5.31
CA VAL A 25 6.92 -9.47 6.01
C VAL A 25 7.54 -9.48 7.40
N LEU A 26 7.45 -10.61 8.12
CA LEU A 26 7.95 -10.75 9.49
C LEU A 26 9.42 -11.25 9.57
N GLU A 27 10.04 -11.52 8.41
CA GLU A 27 11.39 -12.11 8.34
C GLU A 27 11.54 -13.36 9.22
N THR A 28 10.59 -14.28 9.05
CA THR A 28 10.53 -15.53 9.80
C THR A 28 10.32 -16.72 8.87
N THR A 29 10.16 -17.90 9.42
CA THR A 29 9.84 -19.11 8.68
C THR A 29 8.82 -19.95 9.41
N GLY A 30 8.03 -20.73 8.64
CA GLY A 30 7.08 -21.68 9.24
C GLY A 30 5.72 -21.05 9.59
N SER A 31 5.43 -19.85 9.13
CA SER A 31 4.15 -19.17 9.39
C SER A 31 2.95 -19.95 8.90
N ALA A 32 3.07 -20.73 7.81
CA ALA A 32 1.98 -21.56 7.30
C ALA A 32 1.46 -22.58 8.35
N ALA A 33 2.38 -23.25 9.04
CA ALA A 33 2.01 -24.20 10.10
C ALA A 33 1.39 -23.45 11.30
N LEU A 34 1.99 -22.34 11.70
CA LEU A 34 1.50 -21.53 12.80
C LEU A 34 0.09 -20.98 12.55
N LEU A 35 -0.20 -20.46 11.35
CA LEU A 35 -1.51 -19.96 10.96
C LEU A 35 -2.58 -21.05 11.04
N ARG A 36 -2.29 -22.26 10.53
CA ARG A 36 -3.20 -23.41 10.64
C ARG A 36 -3.46 -23.82 12.09
N ASP A 37 -2.43 -23.85 12.93
CA ASP A 37 -2.56 -24.18 14.35
C ASP A 37 -3.40 -23.12 15.09
N LEU A 38 -3.18 -21.84 14.81
CA LEU A 38 -3.94 -20.74 15.40
C LEU A 38 -5.40 -20.77 14.95
N SER A 39 -5.68 -21.05 13.68
CA SER A 39 -7.03 -21.19 13.15
C SER A 39 -7.77 -22.36 13.83
N ARG A 40 -7.15 -23.53 13.96
CA ARG A 40 -7.73 -24.70 14.64
C ARG A 40 -7.97 -24.45 16.14
N ALA A 41 -7.11 -23.66 16.76
CA ALA A 41 -7.30 -23.25 18.16
C ALA A 41 -8.37 -22.17 18.36
N ASN A 42 -9.10 -21.81 17.31
CA ASN A 42 -10.15 -20.78 17.33
C ASN A 42 -9.65 -19.40 17.83
N MET A 43 -8.44 -19.04 17.42
CA MET A 43 -7.77 -17.78 17.81
C MET A 43 -8.22 -16.59 16.96
N LEU A 44 -9.52 -16.49 16.63
CA LEU A 44 -10.11 -15.40 15.84
C LEU A 44 -9.47 -15.22 14.44
N LEU A 45 -8.91 -16.32 13.90
CA LEU A 45 -8.40 -16.43 12.53
C LEU A 45 -9.43 -17.20 11.70
N ILE A 46 -9.84 -16.61 10.58
CA ILE A 46 -10.88 -17.12 9.69
C ILE A 46 -10.20 -17.58 8.40
N PRO A 47 -10.31 -18.86 7.99
CA PRO A 47 -9.83 -19.30 6.69
C PRO A 47 -10.64 -18.65 5.57
N LEU A 48 -9.96 -18.24 4.47
CA LEU A 48 -10.58 -17.61 3.31
C LEU A 48 -10.76 -18.58 2.14
N ASP A 49 -10.11 -19.73 2.20
CA ASP A 49 -10.17 -20.77 1.19
C ASP A 49 -10.28 -22.16 1.82
N ARG A 50 -10.55 -23.18 0.98
CA ARG A 50 -10.70 -24.57 1.42
C ARG A 50 -9.36 -25.30 1.65
N SER A 51 -8.27 -24.70 1.19
CA SER A 51 -6.91 -25.28 1.30
C SER A 51 -6.18 -24.84 2.55
N ASP A 52 -6.79 -23.98 3.37
CA ASP A 52 -6.17 -23.36 4.54
C ASP A 52 -4.82 -22.70 4.21
N GLU A 53 -4.77 -22.01 3.06
CA GLU A 53 -3.60 -21.25 2.62
C GLU A 53 -3.71 -19.78 2.97
N TRP A 54 -4.96 -19.24 2.89
CA TRP A 54 -5.25 -17.84 3.16
C TRP A 54 -6.17 -17.69 4.36
N PHE A 55 -5.83 -16.73 5.21
CA PHE A 55 -6.56 -16.42 6.43
C PHE A 55 -6.81 -14.91 6.54
N ARG A 56 -7.72 -14.54 7.41
CA ARG A 56 -7.86 -13.17 7.91
C ARG A 56 -8.17 -13.19 9.39
N PHE A 57 -7.81 -12.12 10.06
CA PHE A 57 -8.29 -11.90 11.41
C PHE A 57 -9.78 -11.56 11.44
N HIS A 58 -10.45 -11.89 12.55
CA HIS A 58 -11.72 -11.25 12.85
C HIS A 58 -11.50 -9.73 12.96
N PRO A 59 -12.35 -8.87 12.33
CA PRO A 59 -12.09 -7.43 12.25
C PRO A 59 -11.77 -6.79 13.59
N LEU A 60 -12.61 -6.94 14.61
CA LEU A 60 -12.38 -6.35 15.93
C LEU A 60 -11.08 -6.81 16.60
N PHE A 61 -10.67 -8.06 16.35
CA PHE A 61 -9.41 -8.58 16.89
C PHE A 61 -8.21 -7.97 16.16
N ARG A 62 -8.30 -7.82 14.85
CA ARG A 62 -7.29 -7.13 14.05
C ARG A 62 -7.09 -5.70 14.52
N ASP A 63 -8.19 -4.94 14.66
CA ASP A 63 -8.16 -3.52 15.06
C ASP A 63 -7.50 -3.35 16.44
N MET A 64 -7.78 -4.27 17.37
CA MET A 64 -7.15 -4.28 18.69
C MET A 64 -5.63 -4.51 18.58
N LEU A 65 -5.21 -5.53 17.82
CA LEU A 65 -3.78 -5.87 17.64
C LEU A 65 -3.03 -4.75 16.93
N GLU A 66 -3.60 -4.17 15.87
CA GLU A 66 -3.03 -3.04 15.13
C GLU A 66 -2.88 -1.80 16.03
N SER A 67 -3.91 -1.49 16.82
CA SER A 67 -3.85 -0.39 17.77
C SER A 67 -2.74 -0.60 18.82
N GLU A 68 -2.56 -1.82 19.30
CA GLU A 68 -1.52 -2.17 20.25
C GLU A 68 -0.11 -2.06 19.61
N LEU A 69 0.05 -2.59 18.38
CA LEU A 69 1.31 -2.49 17.64
C LEU A 69 1.71 -1.02 17.41
N ARG A 70 0.77 -0.20 16.95
CA ARG A 70 1.00 1.23 16.69
C ARG A 70 1.42 1.99 17.93
N LYS A 71 0.85 1.65 19.09
CA LYS A 71 1.21 2.30 20.37
C LYS A 71 2.56 1.86 20.90
N GLN A 72 2.89 0.57 20.77
CA GLN A 72 4.09 0.00 21.38
C GLN A 72 5.30 0.05 20.44
N GLU A 73 5.11 -0.17 19.15
CA GLU A 73 6.18 -0.37 18.17
C GLU A 73 5.91 0.38 16.85
N PRO A 74 5.69 1.72 16.85
CA PRO A 74 5.28 2.45 15.63
C PRO A 74 6.33 2.41 14.50
N ALA A 75 7.60 2.27 14.82
CA ALA A 75 8.65 2.11 13.82
C ALA A 75 8.59 0.73 13.14
N ILE A 76 8.27 -0.31 13.90
CA ILE A 76 8.10 -1.67 13.38
C ILE A 76 6.82 -1.73 12.52
N GLU A 77 5.71 -1.12 12.97
CA GLU A 77 4.49 -1.03 12.16
C GLU A 77 4.77 -0.46 10.76
N ARG A 78 5.51 0.65 10.68
CA ARG A 78 5.89 1.26 9.40
C ARG A 78 6.71 0.32 8.53
N GLU A 79 7.72 -0.32 9.10
CA GLU A 79 8.58 -1.26 8.37
C GLU A 79 7.81 -2.48 7.86
N LEU A 80 6.92 -3.05 8.66
CA LEU A 80 6.06 -4.16 8.25
C LEU A 80 5.14 -3.77 7.10
N ASN A 81 4.52 -2.58 7.14
CA ASN A 81 3.72 -2.07 6.04
C ASN A 81 4.57 -1.84 4.78
N ARG A 82 5.79 -1.31 4.90
CA ARG A 82 6.70 -1.15 3.76
C ARG A 82 6.97 -2.50 3.09
N ARG A 83 7.32 -3.54 3.85
CA ARG A 83 7.55 -4.88 3.33
C ARG A 83 6.30 -5.50 2.71
N ALA A 84 5.14 -5.31 3.33
CA ALA A 84 3.88 -5.76 2.78
C ALA A 84 3.58 -5.07 1.43
N SER A 85 3.85 -3.77 1.30
CA SER A 85 3.76 -3.05 0.03
C SER A 85 4.64 -3.68 -1.05
N ASP A 86 5.91 -3.96 -0.74
CA ASP A 86 6.84 -4.58 -1.69
C ASP A 86 6.39 -6.00 -2.10
N TRP A 87 5.90 -6.79 -1.15
CA TRP A 87 5.42 -8.15 -1.43
C TRP A 87 4.23 -8.16 -2.38
N TRP A 88 3.24 -7.26 -2.15
CA TRP A 88 2.06 -7.14 -2.98
C TRP A 88 2.38 -6.55 -4.36
N ALA A 89 3.26 -5.55 -4.43
CA ALA A 89 3.73 -4.97 -5.69
C ALA A 89 4.40 -6.04 -6.58
N GLY A 90 5.25 -6.88 -6.00
CA GLY A 90 5.90 -7.99 -6.71
C GLY A 90 4.94 -9.05 -7.27
N ARG A 91 3.67 -9.02 -6.84
CA ARG A 91 2.59 -9.93 -7.30
C ARG A 91 1.52 -9.24 -8.14
N GLY A 92 1.70 -7.94 -8.41
CA GLY A 92 0.76 -7.15 -9.20
C GLY A 92 -0.54 -6.79 -8.48
N ASP A 93 -0.61 -6.99 -7.16
CA ASP A 93 -1.75 -6.50 -6.36
C ASP A 93 -1.51 -5.04 -5.95
N TRP A 94 -1.75 -4.15 -6.93
CA TRP A 94 -1.52 -2.72 -6.76
C TRP A 94 -2.35 -2.11 -5.65
N ASP A 95 -3.60 -2.54 -5.48
CA ASP A 95 -4.50 -2.01 -4.45
C ASP A 95 -3.90 -2.19 -3.05
N ARG A 96 -3.41 -3.39 -2.74
CA ARG A 96 -2.78 -3.66 -1.44
C ARG A 96 -1.44 -2.99 -1.31
N ALA A 97 -0.63 -3.04 -2.36
CA ALA A 97 0.68 -2.40 -2.36
C ALA A 97 0.58 -0.89 -2.05
N ILE A 98 -0.34 -0.18 -2.72
CA ILE A 98 -0.58 1.25 -2.53
C ILE A 98 -1.11 1.53 -1.11
N ASN A 99 -2.11 0.77 -0.65
CA ASN A 99 -2.66 0.95 0.70
C ASN A 99 -1.59 0.80 1.78
N HIS A 100 -0.72 -0.19 1.68
CA HIS A 100 0.40 -0.37 2.62
C HIS A 100 1.42 0.76 2.53
N ALA A 101 1.76 1.24 1.32
CA ALA A 101 2.67 2.38 1.13
C ALA A 101 2.12 3.67 1.77
N ILE A 102 0.82 3.94 1.60
CA ILE A 102 0.14 5.08 2.23
C ILE A 102 0.15 4.93 3.76
N THR A 103 -0.18 3.74 4.27
CA THR A 103 -0.24 3.48 5.72
C THR A 103 1.09 3.67 6.41
N CYS A 104 2.21 3.30 5.79
CA CYS A 104 3.53 3.53 6.38
C CYS A 104 4.08 4.95 6.14
N GLY A 105 3.35 5.82 5.43
CA GLY A 105 3.77 7.18 5.11
C GLY A 105 4.88 7.25 4.06
N ALA A 106 5.06 6.21 3.26
CA ALA A 106 6.05 6.16 2.17
C ALA A 106 5.49 6.87 0.92
N VAL A 107 5.41 8.22 0.97
CA VAL A 107 4.79 9.06 -0.07
C VAL A 107 5.37 8.78 -1.46
N GLY A 108 6.70 8.81 -1.61
CA GLY A 108 7.34 8.54 -2.89
C GLY A 108 7.02 7.14 -3.44
N ARG A 109 7.01 6.11 -2.56
CA ARG A 109 6.64 4.76 -2.97
C ARG A 109 5.18 4.67 -3.39
N ALA A 110 4.27 5.33 -2.67
CA ALA A 110 2.87 5.41 -3.06
C ALA A 110 2.70 6.10 -4.43
N GLY A 111 3.46 7.18 -4.68
CA GLY A 111 3.49 7.88 -5.95
C GLY A 111 3.93 7.00 -7.11
N GLU A 112 5.06 6.29 -6.97
CA GLU A 112 5.55 5.34 -7.96
C GLU A 112 4.51 4.26 -8.29
N LEU A 113 3.93 3.61 -7.27
CA LEU A 113 2.96 2.55 -7.45
C LEU A 113 1.66 3.06 -8.09
N LEU A 114 1.19 4.23 -7.70
CA LEU A 114 0.02 4.88 -8.31
C LEU A 114 0.28 5.20 -9.77
N TRP A 115 1.42 5.80 -10.09
CA TRP A 115 1.78 6.15 -11.46
C TRP A 115 1.89 4.92 -12.36
N LEU A 116 2.56 3.87 -11.91
CA LEU A 116 2.67 2.61 -12.63
C LEU A 116 1.31 1.92 -12.84
N GLY A 117 0.40 2.05 -11.87
CA GLY A 117 -0.93 1.45 -11.92
C GLY A 117 -1.96 2.25 -12.72
N ILE A 118 -1.73 3.54 -13.02
CA ILE A 118 -2.70 4.43 -13.67
C ILE A 118 -3.34 3.83 -14.93
N PRO A 119 -2.58 3.23 -15.88
CA PRO A 119 -3.18 2.69 -17.10
C PRO A 119 -4.26 1.63 -16.79
N GLU A 120 -4.02 0.79 -15.79
CA GLU A 120 -4.96 -0.25 -15.38
C GLU A 120 -6.21 0.35 -14.73
N TYR A 121 -6.06 1.34 -13.85
CA TYR A 121 -7.19 1.99 -13.17
C TYR A 121 -8.07 2.76 -14.16
N VAL A 122 -7.45 3.49 -15.10
CA VAL A 122 -8.18 4.26 -16.12
C VAL A 122 -8.94 3.32 -17.06
N THR A 123 -8.28 2.29 -17.58
CA THR A 123 -8.91 1.35 -18.53
C THR A 123 -10.05 0.55 -17.91
N ARG A 124 -9.99 0.31 -16.60
CA ARG A 124 -11.05 -0.37 -15.83
C ARG A 124 -12.10 0.57 -15.24
N GLY A 125 -12.03 1.86 -15.52
CA GLY A 125 -12.97 2.86 -15.00
C GLY A 125 -12.88 3.06 -13.48
N ARG A 126 -11.73 2.74 -12.84
CA ARG A 126 -11.52 2.80 -11.39
C ARG A 126 -10.92 4.15 -10.91
N ASN A 127 -11.21 5.22 -11.65
CA ASN A 127 -10.66 6.55 -11.32
C ASN A 127 -11.01 7.00 -9.90
N GLN A 128 -12.21 6.65 -9.40
CA GLN A 128 -12.62 7.01 -8.04
C GLN A 128 -11.72 6.41 -6.97
N THR A 129 -11.19 5.21 -7.20
CA THR A 129 -10.23 4.55 -6.29
C THR A 129 -8.93 5.38 -6.20
N VAL A 130 -8.41 5.83 -7.34
CA VAL A 130 -7.19 6.66 -7.40
C VAL A 130 -7.43 8.00 -6.69
N ILE A 131 -8.56 8.65 -6.94
CA ILE A 131 -8.94 9.91 -6.27
C ILE A 131 -8.96 9.72 -4.75
N SER A 132 -9.57 8.63 -4.26
CA SER A 132 -9.62 8.35 -2.82
C SER A 132 -8.23 8.21 -2.20
N TRP A 133 -7.27 7.62 -2.90
CA TRP A 133 -5.89 7.53 -2.42
C TRP A 133 -5.17 8.88 -2.43
N LEU A 134 -5.37 9.70 -3.46
CA LEU A 134 -4.83 11.07 -3.49
C LEU A 134 -5.41 11.92 -2.35
N ASP A 135 -6.71 11.78 -2.07
CA ASP A 135 -7.37 12.45 -0.94
C ASP A 135 -6.81 11.99 0.41
N MET A 136 -6.53 10.68 0.57
CA MET A 136 -5.91 10.12 1.78
C MET A 136 -4.47 10.62 2.00
N LEU A 137 -3.70 10.78 0.92
CA LEU A 137 -2.34 11.33 0.97
C LEU A 137 -2.35 12.83 1.32
N GLY A 138 -3.37 13.53 0.86
CA GLY A 138 -3.53 14.96 1.08
C GLY A 138 -2.77 15.82 0.06
N GLN A 139 -3.22 17.06 -0.08
CA GLN A 139 -2.72 17.96 -1.10
C GLN A 139 -1.23 18.29 -0.94
N GLU A 140 -0.73 18.38 0.28
CA GLU A 140 0.69 18.64 0.55
C GLU A 140 1.59 17.52 0.00
N ALA A 141 1.24 16.27 0.26
CA ALA A 141 1.98 15.11 -0.28
C ALA A 141 1.90 15.09 -1.82
N VAL A 142 0.71 15.31 -2.39
CA VAL A 142 0.52 15.31 -3.84
C VAL A 142 1.33 16.42 -4.52
N SER A 143 1.42 17.60 -3.91
CA SER A 143 2.18 18.74 -4.47
C SER A 143 3.69 18.65 -4.24
N SER A 144 4.17 17.72 -3.42
CA SER A 144 5.58 17.50 -3.12
C SER A 144 6.22 16.31 -3.84
N ASP A 145 5.43 15.56 -4.62
CA ASP A 145 5.89 14.37 -5.34
C ASP A 145 5.44 14.41 -6.81
N ALA A 146 6.39 14.25 -7.74
CA ALA A 146 6.13 14.40 -9.17
C ALA A 146 5.21 13.29 -9.70
N ALA A 147 5.35 12.04 -9.24
CA ALA A 147 4.53 10.93 -9.67
C ALA A 147 3.08 11.07 -9.19
N LEU A 148 2.87 11.55 -7.95
CA LEU A 148 1.54 11.88 -7.43
C LEU A 148 0.90 13.04 -8.18
N SER A 149 1.66 14.10 -8.49
CA SER A 149 1.17 15.23 -9.29
C SER A 149 0.75 14.78 -10.69
N LEU A 150 1.52 13.92 -11.36
CA LEU A 150 1.15 13.34 -12.66
C LEU A 150 -0.08 12.42 -12.56
N THR A 151 -0.19 11.67 -11.48
CA THR A 151 -1.37 10.84 -11.18
C THR A 151 -2.62 11.73 -11.01
N ALA A 152 -2.50 12.85 -10.30
CA ALA A 152 -3.58 13.83 -10.15
C ALA A 152 -3.94 14.47 -11.49
N ALA A 153 -2.96 14.81 -12.34
CA ALA A 153 -3.21 15.31 -13.69
C ALA A 153 -4.01 14.30 -14.52
N ALA A 154 -3.57 13.04 -14.56
CA ALA A 154 -4.24 11.97 -15.30
C ALA A 154 -5.70 11.75 -14.85
N THR A 155 -5.96 11.79 -13.54
CA THR A 155 -7.34 11.66 -13.03
C THR A 155 -8.20 12.87 -13.39
N ASN A 156 -7.66 14.08 -13.42
CA ASN A 156 -8.39 15.28 -13.85
C ASN A 156 -8.70 15.26 -15.37
N VAL A 157 -7.79 14.78 -16.20
CA VAL A 157 -8.05 14.55 -17.62
C VAL A 157 -9.27 13.62 -17.82
N THR A 158 -9.32 12.51 -17.10
CA THR A 158 -10.44 11.56 -17.20
C THR A 158 -11.78 12.12 -16.74
N ARG A 159 -11.75 13.16 -15.88
CA ARG A 159 -12.94 13.91 -15.40
C ARG A 159 -13.33 15.07 -16.34
N GLY A 160 -12.53 15.37 -17.35
CA GLY A 160 -12.73 16.51 -18.23
C GLY A 160 -12.32 17.86 -17.64
N ASP A 161 -11.59 17.87 -16.51
CA ASP A 161 -11.06 19.08 -15.87
C ASP A 161 -9.65 19.39 -16.39
N GLY A 162 -9.60 19.98 -17.60
CA GLY A 162 -8.33 20.33 -18.23
C GLY A 162 -7.52 21.38 -17.46
N VAL A 163 -8.19 22.32 -16.79
CA VAL A 163 -7.51 23.39 -16.02
C VAL A 163 -6.74 22.79 -14.85
N MET A 164 -7.37 21.90 -14.08
CA MET A 164 -6.71 21.23 -12.98
C MET A 164 -5.66 20.23 -13.45
N ALA A 165 -5.85 19.59 -14.60
CA ALA A 165 -4.83 18.74 -15.20
C ALA A 165 -3.57 19.53 -15.56
N GLU A 166 -3.69 20.67 -16.23
CA GLU A 166 -2.56 21.57 -16.55
C GLU A 166 -1.84 22.08 -15.28
N HIS A 167 -2.61 22.43 -14.25
CA HIS A 167 -2.04 22.81 -12.96
C HIS A 167 -1.11 21.73 -12.40
N TRP A 168 -1.59 20.49 -12.33
CA TRP A 168 -0.80 19.39 -11.78
C TRP A 168 0.40 19.00 -12.65
N VAL A 169 0.30 19.11 -13.98
CA VAL A 169 1.44 18.94 -14.88
C VAL A 169 2.51 20.01 -14.61
N ALA A 170 2.11 21.26 -14.39
CA ALA A 170 3.06 22.33 -14.07
C ALA A 170 3.77 22.10 -12.73
N VAL A 171 3.05 21.59 -11.72
CA VAL A 171 3.64 21.20 -10.42
C VAL A 171 4.67 20.09 -10.62
N ALA A 172 4.30 19.02 -11.32
CA ALA A 172 5.21 17.90 -11.57
C ALA A 172 6.49 18.33 -12.33
N ARG A 173 6.33 19.17 -13.36
CA ARG A 173 7.47 19.69 -14.13
C ARG A 173 8.44 20.44 -13.25
N ARG A 174 7.94 21.34 -12.39
CA ARG A 174 8.80 22.10 -11.46
C ARG A 174 9.58 21.18 -10.53
N LEU A 175 8.93 20.16 -9.96
CA LEU A 175 9.58 19.20 -9.07
C LEU A 175 10.69 18.41 -9.77
N LEU A 176 10.45 17.97 -11.00
CA LEU A 176 11.46 17.26 -11.81
C LEU A 176 12.65 18.16 -12.21
N GLU A 177 12.40 19.44 -12.46
CA GLU A 177 13.46 20.42 -12.74
C GLU A 177 14.31 20.69 -11.49
N GLU A 178 13.68 20.81 -10.32
CA GLU A 178 14.35 21.01 -9.02
C GLU A 178 15.22 19.78 -8.63
N GLU A 179 14.76 18.56 -8.92
CA GLU A 179 15.51 17.33 -8.66
C GLU A 179 16.65 17.06 -9.66
N GLY A 180 16.78 17.86 -10.72
CA GLY A 180 17.77 17.65 -11.76
C GLY A 180 17.54 16.37 -12.58
N ALA A 181 16.34 15.80 -12.50
CA ALA A 181 15.97 14.52 -13.08
C ALA A 181 15.57 14.63 -14.58
N GLY A 182 16.43 15.21 -15.40
CA GLY A 182 16.23 15.22 -16.85
C GLY A 182 16.44 13.88 -17.56
N SER A 183 16.52 12.74 -16.84
CA SER A 183 16.86 11.43 -17.40
C SER A 183 16.10 10.23 -16.81
N GLY A 184 15.04 10.44 -16.02
CA GLY A 184 14.20 9.34 -15.53
C GLY A 184 12.99 9.06 -16.42
N GLU A 185 12.37 7.93 -16.28
CA GLU A 185 11.14 7.55 -17.01
C GLU A 185 10.02 8.59 -16.90
N LEU A 186 9.97 9.35 -15.81
CA LEU A 186 9.00 10.44 -15.59
C LEU A 186 9.25 11.67 -16.49
N GLY A 187 10.50 11.96 -16.85
CA GLY A 187 10.87 13.08 -17.70
C GLY A 187 10.45 12.91 -19.17
N VAL A 188 10.25 11.68 -19.63
CA VAL A 188 9.89 11.37 -21.03
C VAL A 188 8.43 11.77 -21.36
N PHE A 189 7.56 11.86 -20.37
CA PHE A 189 6.14 12.16 -20.57
C PHE A 189 5.80 13.66 -20.58
N LEU A 190 6.78 14.56 -20.30
CA LEU A 190 6.55 16.01 -20.22
C LEU A 190 7.05 16.78 -21.47
N ASN A 191 7.66 16.10 -22.42
CA ASN A 191 8.02 16.60 -23.75
C ASN A 191 7.06 16.09 -24.82
#